data_4d9ef92ddab25bd87e06ad678a615e2e
#
_entry.id   4d9ef92ddab25bd87e06ad678a615e2e
#
_cell.length_a   1.000
_cell.length_b   1.000
_cell.length_c   1.000
_cell.angle_alpha   90.00
_cell.angle_beta   90.00
_cell.angle_gamma   90.00
#
_symmetry.space_group_name_H-M   'P 1'
#
loop_
_entity.id
_entity.type
_entity.pdbx_description
1 polymer ?
#
loop_
_entity_poly.entity_id
_entity_poly.type
_entity_poly.pdbx_seq_one_letter_code
_entity_poly.pdbx_strand_id
1 'polypeptide(L)'
;MFCLQSHYRKPLEFSYDTLDNSKAAYERLLNRIAGIPQEGETNAAQLEDYRRRFIEKVGNDLNTSLGLTVLYDLLKDSDVNGATKRAIIADFDRVLSLNLLSGGTNTAEEHSDEFVRYVEGLIRERAEAKKNKNYARADEIRAELAEKGVTLKDSKEGTSWTKA
;
A
#
# COMPACT_ATOMS: atom_id res chain seq x y z
N MET A 1 2.47 -1.51 10.38
CA MET A 1 1.28 -0.84 10.98
C MET A 1 0.83 -1.49 12.29
N PHE A 2 0.52 -2.79 12.35
CA PHE A 2 0.03 -3.49 13.55
C PHE A 2 0.89 -3.21 14.81
N CYS A 3 2.19 -3.45 14.75
CA CYS A 3 3.08 -3.20 15.89
C CYS A 3 3.22 -1.71 16.28
N LEU A 4 3.05 -0.78 15.33
CA LEU A 4 3.20 0.65 15.58
C LEU A 4 1.98 1.29 16.26
N GLN A 5 0.83 0.61 16.26
CA GLN A 5 -0.40 1.09 16.90
C GLN A 5 -0.40 0.90 18.42
N SER A 6 0.48 0.04 18.93
CA SER A 6 0.63 -0.21 20.35
C SER A 6 1.97 0.28 20.84
N HIS A 7 2.01 0.75 22.09
CA HIS A 7 3.28 1.09 22.73
C HIS A 7 4.07 -0.21 23.02
N TYR A 8 5.37 -0.26 22.71
CA TYR A 8 6.20 -1.47 22.79
C TYR A 8 6.28 -2.11 24.21
N ARG A 9 6.00 -1.32 25.25
CA ARG A 9 5.95 -1.82 26.65
C ARG A 9 4.64 -2.50 27.00
N LYS A 10 3.62 -2.41 26.15
CA LYS A 10 2.33 -3.07 26.37
C LYS A 10 2.33 -4.44 25.71
N PRO A 11 1.70 -5.45 26.32
CA PRO A 11 1.51 -6.72 25.65
C PRO A 11 0.72 -6.50 24.36
N LEU A 12 1.17 -7.12 23.29
CA LEU A 12 0.52 -7.11 21.99
C LEU A 12 -0.16 -8.46 21.79
N GLU A 13 -1.48 -8.48 21.83
CA GLU A 13 -2.25 -9.68 21.56
C GLU A 13 -2.37 -9.88 20.05
N PHE A 14 -1.77 -10.97 19.57
CA PHE A 14 -1.87 -11.38 18.18
C PHE A 14 -3.07 -12.28 17.98
N SER A 15 -3.91 -11.92 17.00
CA SER A 15 -4.90 -12.80 16.39
C SER A 15 -5.04 -12.45 14.91
N TYR A 16 -5.57 -13.36 14.11
CA TYR A 16 -5.82 -13.06 12.70
C TYR A 16 -6.81 -11.91 12.54
N ASP A 17 -7.82 -11.82 13.40
CA ASP A 17 -8.81 -10.73 13.38
C ASP A 17 -8.16 -9.36 13.68
N THR A 18 -7.24 -9.30 14.66
CA THR A 18 -6.52 -8.04 14.95
C THR A 18 -5.58 -7.64 13.84
N LEU A 19 -4.97 -8.62 13.17
CA LEU A 19 -4.12 -8.39 12.00
C LEU A 19 -4.94 -7.87 10.80
N ASP A 20 -6.09 -8.48 10.51
CA ASP A 20 -6.99 -8.06 9.43
C ASP A 20 -7.56 -6.66 9.67
N ASN A 21 -7.94 -6.34 10.91
CA ASN A 21 -8.35 -4.99 11.30
C ASN A 21 -7.24 -3.96 11.07
N SER A 22 -6.00 -4.31 11.40
CA SER A 22 -4.84 -3.44 11.17
C SER A 22 -4.51 -3.28 9.68
N LYS A 23 -4.67 -4.34 8.87
CA LYS A 23 -4.56 -4.30 7.42
C LYS A 23 -5.59 -3.35 6.82
N ALA A 24 -6.86 -3.51 7.18
CA ALA A 24 -7.93 -2.63 6.71
C ALA A 24 -7.72 -1.16 7.13
N ALA A 25 -7.16 -0.91 8.32
CA ALA A 25 -6.81 0.43 8.78
C ALA A 25 -5.65 1.03 7.95
N TYR A 26 -4.66 0.22 7.60
CA TYR A 26 -3.53 0.62 6.75
C TYR A 26 -3.99 0.94 5.33
N GLU A 27 -4.81 0.10 4.72
CA GLU A 27 -5.37 0.33 3.39
C GLU A 27 -6.20 1.64 3.33
N ARG A 28 -7.03 1.89 4.35
CA ARG A 28 -7.76 3.16 4.48
C ARG A 28 -6.83 4.37 4.60
N LEU A 29 -5.72 4.22 5.33
CA LEU A 29 -4.71 5.27 5.47
C LEU A 29 -4.05 5.58 4.11
N LEU A 30 -3.62 4.54 3.38
CA LEU A 30 -3.02 4.69 2.05
C LEU A 30 -3.97 5.35 1.06
N ASN A 31 -5.24 4.90 1.01
CA ASN A 31 -6.25 5.49 0.14
C ASN A 31 -6.49 6.97 0.45
N ARG A 32 -6.49 7.34 1.73
CA ARG A 32 -6.62 8.74 2.15
C ARG A 32 -5.42 9.58 1.73
N ILE A 33 -4.21 9.04 1.83
CA ILE A 33 -2.97 9.73 1.40
C ILE A 33 -2.92 9.85 -0.12
N ALA A 34 -3.32 8.82 -0.85
CA ALA A 34 -3.40 8.83 -2.32
C ALA A 34 -4.34 9.93 -2.84
N GLY A 35 -5.42 10.21 -2.12
CA GLY A 35 -6.36 11.29 -2.44
C GLY A 35 -5.85 12.72 -2.15
N ILE A 36 -4.63 12.90 -1.59
CA ILE A 36 -4.08 14.23 -1.32
C ILE A 36 -3.59 14.85 -2.66
N PRO A 37 -4.09 16.04 -3.05
CA PRO A 37 -3.61 16.74 -4.23
C PRO A 37 -2.10 17.00 -4.16
N GLN A 38 -1.44 17.04 -5.33
CA GLN A 38 -0.01 17.39 -5.40
C GLN A 38 0.22 18.89 -5.64
N GLU A 39 -0.82 19.69 -5.53
CA GLU A 39 -0.82 21.11 -5.82
C GLU A 39 -0.34 21.94 -4.65
N GLY A 40 0.26 23.10 -4.99
CA GLY A 40 0.75 24.10 -4.04
C GLY A 40 2.26 24.03 -3.80
N GLU A 41 2.76 25.04 -3.13
CA GLU A 41 4.16 25.10 -2.68
C GLU A 41 4.28 24.55 -1.26
N THR A 42 5.41 23.91 -0.98
CA THR A 42 5.68 23.38 0.36
C THR A 42 5.93 24.52 1.35
N ASN A 43 5.14 24.59 2.42
CA ASN A 43 5.33 25.54 3.50
C ASN A 43 6.32 24.99 4.53
N ALA A 44 7.54 25.55 4.53
CA ALA A 44 8.62 25.11 5.40
C ALA A 44 8.30 25.28 6.88
N ALA A 45 7.57 26.34 7.27
CA ALA A 45 7.21 26.58 8.67
C ALA A 45 6.23 25.51 9.21
N GLN A 46 5.23 25.14 8.41
CA GLN A 46 4.29 24.08 8.76
C GLN A 46 4.98 22.71 8.81
N LEU A 47 5.90 22.45 7.86
CA LEU A 47 6.68 21.22 7.86
C LEU A 47 7.51 21.09 9.15
N GLU A 48 8.20 22.15 9.56
CA GLU A 48 9.02 22.15 10.78
C GLU A 48 8.17 22.03 12.05
N ASP A 49 7.00 22.66 12.10
CA ASP A 49 6.08 22.52 13.24
C ASP A 49 5.58 21.09 13.40
N TYR A 50 5.13 20.47 12.32
CA TYR A 50 4.67 19.06 12.34
C TYR A 50 5.81 18.09 12.64
N ARG A 51 7.02 18.32 12.11
CA ARG A 51 8.22 17.56 12.44
C ARG A 51 8.53 17.61 13.92
N ARG A 52 8.54 18.81 14.53
CA ARG A 52 8.77 18.99 15.96
C ARG A 52 7.74 18.23 16.79
N ARG A 53 6.46 18.36 16.47
CA ARG A 53 5.37 17.64 17.14
C ARG A 53 5.54 16.11 17.03
N PHE A 54 5.91 15.63 15.87
CA PHE A 54 6.14 14.21 15.65
C PHE A 54 7.33 13.68 16.45
N ILE A 55 8.47 14.40 16.40
CA ILE A 55 9.68 14.04 17.16
C ILE A 55 9.41 14.05 18.66
N GLU A 56 8.70 15.04 19.17
CA GLU A 56 8.32 15.10 20.58
C GLU A 56 7.50 13.89 21.01
N LYS A 57 6.52 13.47 20.20
CA LYS A 57 5.66 12.33 20.51
C LYS A 57 6.37 10.99 20.40
N VAL A 58 7.13 10.79 19.32
CA VAL A 58 7.89 9.54 19.11
C VAL A 58 9.10 9.49 20.05
N GLY A 59 9.76 10.60 20.29
CA GLY A 59 10.92 10.68 21.19
C GLY A 59 10.57 10.45 22.67
N ASN A 60 9.31 10.56 23.03
CA ASN A 60 8.84 10.21 24.36
C ASN A 60 8.64 8.68 24.46
N ASP A 61 9.72 8.00 24.79
CA ASP A 61 9.78 6.56 25.00
C ASP A 61 9.35 5.73 23.74
N LEU A 62 9.80 6.16 22.56
CA LEU A 62 9.51 5.50 21.28
C LEU A 62 8.00 5.28 21.04
N ASN A 63 7.18 6.27 21.41
CA ASN A 63 5.73 6.16 21.32
C ASN A 63 5.23 6.35 19.89
N THR A 64 5.37 5.31 19.07
CA THR A 64 4.92 5.30 17.68
C THR A 64 3.42 5.48 17.52
N SER A 65 2.62 5.04 18.51
CA SER A 65 1.17 5.23 18.48
C SER A 65 0.77 6.69 18.56
N LEU A 66 1.48 7.51 19.37
CA LEU A 66 1.31 8.96 19.38
C LEU A 66 1.85 9.61 18.10
N GLY A 67 2.93 9.09 17.52
CA GLY A 67 3.41 9.53 16.20
C GLY A 67 2.35 9.33 15.10
N LEU A 68 1.67 8.19 15.08
CA LEU A 68 0.54 7.95 14.18
C LEU A 68 -0.62 8.93 14.43
N THR A 69 -0.86 9.34 15.67
CA THR A 69 -1.90 10.35 15.97
C THR A 69 -1.56 11.69 15.28
N VAL A 70 -0.28 12.13 15.33
CA VAL A 70 0.16 13.34 14.62
C VAL A 70 -0.04 13.22 13.11
N LEU A 71 0.20 12.05 12.53
CA LEU A 71 -0.08 11.79 11.11
C LEU A 71 -1.58 11.91 10.80
N TYR A 72 -2.44 11.36 11.63
CA TYR A 72 -3.90 11.48 11.43
C TYR A 72 -4.40 12.92 11.63
N ASP A 73 -3.80 13.70 12.52
CA ASP A 73 -4.12 15.12 12.70
C ASP A 73 -3.72 15.92 11.45
N LEU A 74 -2.52 15.68 10.90
CA LEU A 74 -2.09 16.27 9.64
C LEU A 74 -3.09 15.99 8.49
N LEU A 75 -3.59 14.77 8.39
CA LEU A 75 -4.54 14.39 7.34
C LEU A 75 -5.90 15.10 7.47
N LYS A 76 -6.27 15.51 8.68
CA LYS A 76 -7.52 16.26 8.96
C LYS A 76 -7.36 17.78 8.81
N ASP A 77 -6.14 18.27 8.93
CA ASP A 77 -5.85 19.70 8.93
C ASP A 77 -6.13 20.31 7.54
N SER A 78 -7.12 21.20 7.46
CA SER A 78 -7.50 21.91 6.23
C SER A 78 -6.56 23.05 5.87
N ASP A 79 -5.79 23.57 6.83
CA ASP A 79 -4.93 24.74 6.65
C ASP A 79 -3.59 24.39 6.02
N VAL A 80 -3.28 23.08 5.93
CA VAL A 80 -2.08 22.55 5.28
C VAL A 80 -2.41 22.10 3.87
N ASN A 81 -1.76 22.69 2.86
CA ASN A 81 -1.97 22.31 1.47
C ASN A 81 -1.42 20.90 1.13
N GLY A 82 -1.81 20.37 -0.01
CA GLY A 82 -1.48 19.01 -0.40
C GLY A 82 0.03 18.76 -0.56
N ALA A 83 0.77 19.68 -1.18
CA ALA A 83 2.22 19.56 -1.34
C ALA A 83 2.95 19.51 0.01
N THR A 84 2.55 20.38 0.94
CA THR A 84 3.11 20.40 2.31
C THR A 84 2.76 19.11 3.07
N LYS A 85 1.51 18.62 2.98
CA LYS A 85 1.13 17.34 3.59
C LYS A 85 1.99 16.19 3.11
N ARG A 86 2.21 16.09 1.80
CA ARG A 86 3.04 15.03 1.22
C ARG A 86 4.49 15.10 1.69
N ALA A 87 5.05 16.32 1.78
CA ALA A 87 6.40 16.53 2.29
C ALA A 87 6.54 16.09 3.77
N ILE A 88 5.54 16.43 4.61
CA ILE A 88 5.50 16.02 6.02
C ILE A 88 5.35 14.49 6.13
N ILE A 89 4.47 13.88 5.34
CA ILE A 89 4.28 12.42 5.32
C ILE A 89 5.57 11.71 4.92
N ALA A 90 6.30 12.23 3.92
CA ALA A 90 7.61 11.69 3.51
C ALA A 90 8.62 11.71 4.66
N ASP A 91 8.64 12.80 5.43
CA ASP A 91 9.53 12.94 6.57
C ASP A 91 9.16 11.96 7.71
N PHE A 92 7.88 11.83 8.04
CA PHE A 92 7.39 10.88 9.05
C PHE A 92 7.66 9.42 8.65
N ASP A 93 7.54 9.10 7.36
CA ASP A 93 7.71 7.75 6.86
C ASP A 93 9.16 7.26 6.90
N ARG A 94 10.14 8.18 6.98
CA ARG A 94 11.55 7.82 7.27
C ARG A 94 11.71 7.13 8.62
N VAL A 95 10.80 7.38 9.56
CA VAL A 95 10.77 6.78 10.90
C VAL A 95 9.77 5.61 10.96
N LEU A 96 8.56 5.82 10.40
CA LEU A 96 7.48 4.82 10.46
C LEU A 96 7.72 3.63 9.53
N SER A 97 8.42 3.82 8.41
CA SER A 97 8.73 2.79 7.39
C SER A 97 7.48 2.03 6.93
N LEU A 98 6.39 2.79 6.68
CA LEU A 98 5.11 2.25 6.23
C LEU A 98 4.89 2.39 4.73
N ASN A 99 5.84 2.97 3.99
CA ASN A 99 5.75 3.21 2.54
C ASN A 99 4.50 4.01 2.13
N LEU A 100 4.20 5.08 2.91
CA LEU A 100 2.95 5.82 2.86
C LEU A 100 2.69 6.56 1.54
N LEU A 101 3.74 7.01 0.86
CA LEU A 101 3.65 7.80 -0.37
C LEU A 101 3.75 6.98 -1.65
N SER A 102 4.20 5.75 -1.58
CA SER A 102 4.23 4.83 -2.74
C SER A 102 2.83 4.41 -3.17
N GLY A 103 1.87 4.99 -2.52
CA GLY A 103 0.47 5.17 -2.77
C GLY A 103 -0.27 3.96 -3.23
N GLY A 104 -1.06 3.28 -2.45
CA GLY A 104 -2.14 2.43 -2.97
C GLY A 104 -1.83 1.45 -4.13
N THR A 105 -0.61 1.48 -4.66
CA THR A 105 -0.09 0.40 -5.44
C THR A 105 0.27 -0.69 -4.46
N ASN A 106 -0.71 -1.58 -4.24
CA ASN A 106 -0.50 -2.88 -3.68
C ASN A 106 0.95 -3.13 -3.26
N THR A 107 1.15 -3.36 -1.95
CA THR A 107 2.12 -4.32 -1.50
C THR A 107 1.61 -5.72 -1.87
N ALA A 108 1.32 -5.92 -3.14
CA ALA A 108 1.63 -7.15 -3.81
C ALA A 108 3.10 -6.94 -4.18
N GLU A 109 3.99 -7.72 -3.59
CA GLU A 109 5.37 -7.94 -3.98
C GLU A 109 5.70 -7.22 -5.29
N GLU A 110 6.80 -6.43 -5.31
CA GLU A 110 7.37 -5.97 -6.56
C GLU A 110 7.42 -7.15 -7.52
N HIS A 111 6.34 -7.33 -8.28
CA HIS A 111 6.46 -8.12 -9.47
C HIS A 111 7.44 -7.31 -10.29
N SER A 112 8.67 -7.79 -10.43
CA SER A 112 9.60 -7.20 -11.37
C SER A 112 8.78 -6.95 -12.64
N ASP A 113 8.96 -5.80 -13.29
CA ASP A 113 8.27 -5.48 -14.55
C ASP A 113 8.35 -6.65 -15.52
N GLU A 114 9.36 -7.49 -15.37
CA GLU A 114 9.58 -8.75 -16.08
C GLU A 114 8.54 -9.83 -15.73
N PHE A 115 8.15 -9.99 -14.47
CA PHE A 115 7.12 -10.95 -14.08
C PHE A 115 5.73 -10.53 -14.58
N VAL A 116 5.40 -9.24 -14.48
CA VAL A 116 4.13 -8.70 -15.02
C VAL A 116 4.06 -8.94 -16.53
N ARG A 117 5.13 -8.60 -17.28
CA ARG A 117 5.21 -8.84 -18.73
C ARG A 117 5.09 -10.32 -19.08
N TYR A 118 5.70 -11.19 -18.29
CA TYR A 118 5.60 -12.64 -18.46
C TYR A 118 4.16 -13.14 -18.28
N VAL A 119 3.49 -12.75 -17.19
CA VAL A 119 2.08 -13.11 -16.90
C VAL A 119 1.15 -12.58 -17.99
N GLU A 120 1.29 -11.30 -18.38
CA GLU A 120 0.48 -10.70 -19.43
C GLU A 120 0.74 -11.34 -20.80
N GLY A 121 1.98 -11.76 -21.08
CA GLY A 121 2.34 -12.51 -22.28
C GLY A 121 1.59 -13.85 -22.34
N LEU A 122 1.60 -14.60 -21.27
CA LEU A 122 0.88 -15.89 -21.16
C LEU A 122 -0.65 -15.71 -21.22
N ILE A 123 -1.19 -14.64 -20.66
CA ILE A 123 -2.63 -14.33 -20.77
C ILE A 123 -3.01 -14.06 -22.24
N ARG A 124 -2.20 -13.33 -23.00
CA ARG A 124 -2.41 -13.10 -24.44
C ARG A 124 -2.35 -14.42 -25.21
N GLU A 125 -1.30 -15.22 -24.99
CA GLU A 125 -1.15 -16.52 -25.64
C GLU A 125 -2.34 -17.42 -25.36
N ARG A 126 -2.84 -17.46 -24.12
CA ARG A 126 -4.04 -18.20 -23.74
C ARG A 126 -5.29 -17.71 -24.47
N ALA A 127 -5.45 -16.40 -24.65
CA ALA A 127 -6.58 -15.83 -25.37
C ALA A 127 -6.53 -16.24 -26.86
N GLU A 128 -5.34 -16.24 -27.48
CA GLU A 128 -5.14 -16.70 -28.86
C GLU A 128 -5.38 -18.21 -28.99
N ALA A 129 -4.91 -19.01 -28.05
CA ALA A 129 -5.16 -20.46 -28.01
C ALA A 129 -6.67 -20.77 -27.95
N LYS A 130 -7.43 -20.05 -27.10
CA LYS A 130 -8.89 -20.15 -27.04
C LYS A 130 -9.55 -19.77 -28.37
N LYS A 131 -9.11 -18.68 -29.01
CA LYS A 131 -9.61 -18.22 -30.31
C LYS A 131 -9.39 -19.25 -31.40
N ASN A 132 -8.24 -19.93 -31.37
CA ASN A 132 -7.87 -21.00 -32.30
C ASN A 132 -8.43 -22.39 -31.92
N LYS A 133 -9.31 -22.45 -30.89
CA LYS A 133 -9.89 -23.69 -30.34
C LYS A 133 -8.86 -24.69 -29.81
N ASN A 134 -7.64 -24.23 -29.52
CA ASN A 134 -6.59 -25.05 -28.88
C ASN A 134 -6.75 -24.96 -27.35
N TYR A 135 -7.73 -25.67 -26.85
CA TYR A 135 -8.07 -25.66 -25.43
C TYR A 135 -6.99 -26.35 -24.56
N ALA A 136 -6.29 -27.35 -25.11
CA ALA A 136 -5.20 -28.03 -24.41
C ALA A 136 -4.10 -27.01 -24.02
N ARG A 137 -3.66 -26.14 -24.95
CA ARG A 137 -2.66 -25.12 -24.66
C ARG A 137 -3.17 -24.06 -23.70
N ALA A 138 -4.45 -23.70 -23.79
CA ALA A 138 -5.06 -22.75 -22.86
C ALA A 138 -5.12 -23.27 -21.41
N ASP A 139 -5.31 -24.58 -21.22
CA ASP A 139 -5.32 -25.23 -19.91
C ASP A 139 -3.89 -25.41 -19.35
N GLU A 140 -2.91 -25.73 -20.20
CA GLU A 140 -1.49 -25.75 -19.81
C GLU A 140 -1.04 -24.38 -19.27
N ILE A 141 -1.34 -23.30 -19.97
CA ILE A 141 -0.99 -21.93 -19.52
C ILE A 141 -1.66 -21.61 -18.18
N ARG A 142 -2.90 -22.04 -17.99
CA ARG A 142 -3.59 -21.84 -16.72
C ARG A 142 -2.91 -22.60 -15.57
N ALA A 143 -2.48 -23.82 -15.81
CA ALA A 143 -1.76 -24.63 -14.83
C ALA A 143 -0.39 -24.02 -14.51
N GLU A 144 0.36 -23.59 -15.52
CA GLU A 144 1.66 -22.92 -15.35
C GLU A 144 1.55 -21.64 -14.51
N LEU A 145 0.52 -20.80 -14.74
CA LEU A 145 0.27 -19.63 -13.96
C LEU A 145 -0.16 -19.95 -12.51
N ALA A 146 -0.96 -21.00 -12.33
CA ALA A 146 -1.37 -21.47 -11.01
C ALA A 146 -0.19 -21.99 -10.17
N GLU A 147 0.78 -22.70 -10.77
CA GLU A 147 2.02 -23.13 -10.10
C GLU A 147 2.87 -21.94 -9.62
N LYS A 148 2.78 -20.81 -10.32
CA LYS A 148 3.44 -19.54 -9.93
C LYS A 148 2.59 -18.69 -8.97
N GLY A 149 1.50 -19.24 -8.42
CA GLY A 149 0.61 -18.56 -7.49
C GLY A 149 -0.30 -17.52 -8.16
N VAL A 150 -0.46 -17.54 -9.49
CA VAL A 150 -1.32 -16.61 -10.23
C VAL A 150 -2.69 -17.23 -10.48
N THR A 151 -3.74 -16.57 -9.98
CA THR A 151 -5.13 -16.96 -10.23
C THR A 151 -5.75 -16.09 -11.30
N LEU A 152 -6.29 -16.71 -12.35
CA LEU A 152 -6.97 -16.01 -13.44
C LEU A 152 -8.48 -15.91 -13.20
N LYS A 153 -9.06 -14.74 -13.44
CA LYS A 153 -10.51 -14.50 -13.48
C LYS A 153 -10.91 -14.04 -14.88
N ASP A 154 -11.70 -14.85 -15.58
CA ASP A 154 -12.25 -14.50 -16.88
C ASP A 154 -13.52 -13.65 -16.68
N SER A 155 -13.63 -12.52 -17.37
CA SER A 155 -14.82 -11.66 -17.43
C SER A 155 -15.22 -11.40 -18.89
N LYS A 156 -16.39 -10.75 -19.10
CA LYS A 156 -16.82 -10.37 -20.46
C LYS A 156 -15.92 -9.30 -21.09
N GLU A 157 -15.18 -8.57 -20.28
CA GLU A 157 -14.29 -7.48 -20.68
C GLU A 157 -12.82 -7.93 -20.82
N GLY A 158 -12.48 -9.16 -20.42
CA GLY A 158 -11.14 -9.72 -20.51
C GLY A 158 -10.78 -10.66 -19.35
N THR A 159 -9.53 -11.11 -19.32
CA THR A 159 -8.98 -11.91 -18.23
C THR A 159 -8.20 -11.02 -17.28
N SER A 160 -8.59 -10.95 -16.02
CA SER A 160 -7.82 -10.34 -14.93
C SER A 160 -7.08 -11.43 -14.14
N TRP A 161 -6.03 -11.03 -13.44
CA TRP A 161 -5.24 -11.94 -12.64
C TRP A 161 -4.92 -11.38 -11.26
N THR A 162 -4.73 -12.27 -10.30
CA THR A 162 -4.28 -11.95 -8.94
C THR A 162 -3.25 -12.97 -8.54
N LYS A 163 -2.20 -12.58 -7.83
CA LYS A 163 -1.24 -13.51 -7.21
C LYS A 163 -1.73 -13.82 -5.80
N ALA A 164 -1.67 -15.10 -5.43
CA ALA A 164 -2.04 -15.58 -4.10
C ALA A 164 -0.94 -15.26 -3.09
#